data_4bf69138645cca3e6bcc7ba5cd114298
#
_entry.id   4bf69138645cca3e6bcc7ba5cd114298
#
_cell.length_a   1.000
_cell.length_b   1.000
_cell.length_c   1.000
_cell.angle_alpha   90.00
_cell.angle_beta   90.00
_cell.angle_gamma   90.00
#
_symmetry.space_group_name_H-M   'P 1'
#
loop_
_entity.id
_entity.type
_entity.pdbx_description
1 polymer ?
#
loop_
_entity_poly.entity_id
_entity_poly.type
_entity_poly.pdbx_seq_one_letter_code
_entity_poly.pdbx_strand_id
1 'polypeptide(L)'
;MEPRAQKYHRDRLGEAIREEIETILEGELGDPRIGLVSVSAVLMADDARSARVMVNVEGDDDEAERSLEGLNAAKNYVRHELAERLRLRRPPELFFQVDRSHKMEGRVEELLERAKKRSRKKAE
;
A
#
# COMPACT_ATOMS: atom_id res chain seq x y z
N MET A 1 -19.73 18.99 7.28
CA MET A 1 -19.78 18.23 6.02
C MET A 1 -18.67 18.74 5.10
N GLU A 2 -17.84 17.87 4.61
CA GLU A 2 -16.71 18.23 3.76
C GLU A 2 -17.17 18.60 2.34
N PRO A 3 -16.66 19.72 1.76
CA PRO A 3 -16.97 20.03 0.37
C PRO A 3 -16.47 18.93 -0.59
N ARG A 4 -17.26 18.61 -1.60
CA ARG A 4 -16.90 17.61 -2.62
C ARG A 4 -15.58 17.94 -3.34
N ALA A 5 -15.29 19.22 -3.54
CA ALA A 5 -14.06 19.67 -4.20
C ALA A 5 -12.81 19.27 -3.39
N GLN A 6 -12.84 19.40 -2.07
CA GLN A 6 -11.71 19.03 -1.21
C GLN A 6 -11.47 17.53 -1.21
N LYS A 7 -12.52 16.75 -1.15
CA LYS A 7 -12.42 15.29 -1.24
C LYS A 7 -11.85 14.87 -2.59
N TYR A 8 -12.33 15.47 -3.66
CA TYR A 8 -11.87 15.19 -5.01
C TYR A 8 -10.37 15.49 -5.16
N HIS A 9 -9.92 16.65 -4.66
CA HIS A 9 -8.51 17.02 -4.71
C HIS A 9 -7.64 16.05 -3.89
N ARG A 10 -8.11 15.64 -2.74
CA ARG A 10 -7.42 14.67 -1.88
C ARG A 10 -7.28 13.32 -2.59
N ASP A 11 -8.35 12.83 -3.18
CA ASP A 11 -8.35 11.56 -3.89
C ASP A 11 -7.41 11.62 -5.11
N ARG A 12 -7.42 12.72 -5.84
CA ARG A 12 -6.51 12.93 -6.97
C ARG A 12 -5.06 13.01 -6.52
N LEU A 13 -4.78 13.70 -5.44
CA LEU A 13 -3.44 13.78 -4.87
C LEU A 13 -2.96 12.40 -4.41
N GLY A 14 -3.81 11.65 -3.73
CA GLY A 14 -3.50 10.29 -3.31
C GLY A 14 -3.13 9.39 -4.48
N GLU A 15 -3.87 9.48 -5.59
CA GLU A 15 -3.59 8.69 -6.79
C GLU A 15 -2.27 9.12 -7.45
N ALA A 16 -2.00 10.41 -7.52
CA ALA A 16 -0.73 10.92 -8.05
C ALA A 16 0.45 10.45 -7.20
N ILE A 17 0.30 10.47 -5.87
CA ILE A 17 1.32 9.97 -4.94
C ILE A 17 1.53 8.47 -5.15
N ARG A 18 0.46 7.70 -5.30
CA ARG A 18 0.56 6.25 -5.56
C ARG A 18 1.42 5.96 -6.80
N GLU A 19 1.13 6.64 -7.89
CA GLU A 19 1.86 6.45 -9.15
C GLU A 19 3.35 6.80 -9.01
N GLU A 20 3.64 7.90 -8.33
CA GLU A 20 5.04 8.32 -8.14
C GLU A 20 5.80 7.37 -7.21
N ILE A 21 5.17 6.90 -6.14
CA ILE A 21 5.80 5.93 -5.24
C ILE A 21 6.09 4.62 -5.98
N GLU A 22 5.16 4.13 -6.80
CA GLU A 22 5.40 2.94 -7.64
C GLU A 22 6.66 3.12 -8.48
N THR A 23 6.81 4.25 -9.14
CA THR A 23 7.98 4.55 -9.96
C THR A 23 9.27 4.57 -9.14
N ILE A 24 9.23 5.18 -7.96
CA ILE A 24 10.38 5.26 -7.05
C ILE A 24 10.79 3.86 -6.58
N LEU A 25 9.82 3.03 -6.20
CA LEU A 25 10.07 1.67 -5.71
C LEU A 25 10.66 0.77 -6.80
N GLU A 26 10.23 0.94 -8.05
CA GLU A 26 10.69 0.12 -9.16
C GLU A 26 12.15 0.35 -9.54
N GLY A 27 12.65 1.57 -9.41
CA GLY A 27 13.93 1.90 -10.00
C GLY A 27 14.96 2.62 -9.12
N GLU A 28 14.57 3.14 -7.96
CA GLU A 28 15.41 4.09 -7.25
C GLU A 28 15.86 3.65 -5.87
N LEU A 29 15.18 2.69 -5.25
CA LEU A 29 15.53 2.23 -3.92
C LEU A 29 16.43 0.99 -4.00
N GLY A 30 17.68 1.14 -3.57
CA GLY A 30 18.65 0.08 -3.56
C GLY A 30 18.77 -0.68 -2.23
N ASP A 31 17.76 -0.61 -1.37
CA ASP A 31 17.79 -1.28 -0.07
C ASP A 31 17.50 -2.78 -0.25
N PRO A 32 18.43 -3.67 0.13
CA PRO A 32 18.24 -5.11 -0.05
C PRO A 32 17.13 -5.70 0.83
N ARG A 33 16.65 -4.97 1.83
CA ARG A 33 15.52 -5.41 2.66
C ARG A 33 14.21 -5.33 1.91
N ILE A 34 14.12 -4.47 0.89
CA ILE A 34 12.90 -4.29 0.11
C ILE A 34 12.85 -5.34 -0.99
N GLY A 35 11.87 -6.24 -0.89
CA GLY A 35 11.63 -7.27 -1.90
C GLY A 35 10.72 -6.78 -3.03
N LEU A 36 9.91 -7.67 -3.58
CA LEU A 36 8.92 -7.32 -4.60
C LEU A 36 7.73 -6.66 -3.92
N VAL A 37 7.62 -5.36 -4.10
CA VAL A 37 6.62 -4.50 -3.45
C VAL A 37 5.87 -3.71 -4.51
N SER A 38 4.55 -3.67 -4.37
CA SER A 38 3.69 -2.79 -5.16
C SER A 38 2.79 -1.98 -4.24
N VAL A 39 2.36 -0.81 -4.69
CA VAL A 39 1.46 0.04 -3.91
C VAL A 39 0.02 -0.28 -4.30
N SER A 40 -0.76 -0.78 -3.35
CA SER A 40 -2.17 -1.07 -3.60
C SER A 40 -3.07 0.16 -3.49
N ALA A 41 -2.76 1.05 -2.54
CA ALA A 41 -3.54 2.26 -2.33
C ALA A 41 -2.76 3.29 -1.54
N VAL A 42 -3.11 4.55 -1.71
CA VAL A 42 -2.66 5.65 -0.85
C VAL A 42 -3.89 6.32 -0.27
N LEU A 43 -4.01 6.28 1.05
CA LEU A 43 -5.16 6.82 1.78
C LEU A 43 -4.75 8.11 2.48
N MET A 44 -5.22 9.23 1.93
CA MET A 44 -4.92 10.55 2.48
C MET A 44 -5.76 10.81 3.73
N ALA A 45 -5.14 11.39 4.76
CA ALA A 45 -5.89 11.92 5.89
C ALA A 45 -6.73 13.13 5.46
N ASP A 46 -7.77 13.44 6.23
CA ASP A 46 -8.71 14.53 5.89
C ASP A 46 -8.02 15.89 5.74
N ASP A 47 -6.98 16.12 6.52
CA ASP A 47 -6.20 17.37 6.48
C ASP A 47 -5.05 17.35 5.45
N ALA A 48 -4.90 16.26 4.72
CA ALA A 48 -3.83 16.02 3.74
C ALA A 48 -2.41 16.10 4.30
N ARG A 49 -2.23 16.05 5.62
CA ARG A 49 -0.91 16.13 6.26
C ARG A 49 -0.22 14.78 6.38
N SER A 50 -0.98 13.71 6.27
CA SER A 50 -0.44 12.35 6.31
C SER A 50 -1.13 11.46 5.30
N ALA A 51 -0.45 10.38 4.94
CA ALA A 51 -0.97 9.40 4.00
C ALA A 51 -0.56 8.01 4.46
N ARG A 52 -1.49 7.07 4.45
CA ARG A 52 -1.18 5.66 4.62
C ARG A 52 -0.92 5.05 3.25
N VAL A 53 0.27 4.50 3.09
CA VAL A 53 0.68 3.85 1.85
C VAL A 53 0.54 2.35 2.05
N MET A 54 -0.49 1.78 1.45
CA MET A 54 -0.76 0.35 1.53
C MET A 54 0.07 -0.37 0.48
N VAL A 55 0.86 -1.33 0.91
CA VAL A 55 1.76 -2.06 0.01
C VAL A 55 1.48 -3.55 0.02
N ASN A 56 1.55 -4.16 -1.16
CA ASN A 56 1.56 -5.60 -1.32
C ASN A 56 3.01 -6.05 -1.37
N VAL A 57 3.36 -7.01 -0.52
CA VAL A 57 4.71 -7.58 -0.48
C VAL A 57 4.60 -9.07 -0.78
N GLU A 58 5.35 -9.54 -1.78
CA GLU A 58 5.42 -10.96 -2.07
C GLU A 58 6.31 -11.66 -1.05
N GLY A 59 5.91 -12.86 -0.64
CA GLY A 59 6.64 -13.65 0.31
C GLY A 59 5.89 -13.86 1.61
N ASP A 60 6.62 -14.32 2.62
CA ASP A 60 6.06 -14.60 3.94
C ASP A 60 6.02 -13.34 4.83
N ASP A 61 5.55 -13.51 6.06
CA ASP A 61 5.42 -12.40 6.99
C ASP A 61 6.78 -11.79 7.39
N ASP A 62 7.83 -12.60 7.46
CA ASP A 62 9.18 -12.11 7.76
C ASP A 62 9.72 -11.24 6.62
N GLU A 63 9.48 -11.64 5.38
CA GLU A 63 9.85 -10.86 4.19
C GLU A 63 9.06 -9.55 4.13
N ALA A 64 7.78 -9.58 4.48
CA ALA A 64 6.94 -8.38 4.56
C ALA A 64 7.47 -7.41 5.61
N GLU A 65 7.83 -7.89 6.80
CA GLU A 65 8.41 -7.08 7.87
C GLU A 65 9.72 -6.43 7.44
N ARG A 66 10.60 -7.18 6.79
CA ARG A 66 11.88 -6.67 6.29
C ARG A 66 11.68 -5.59 5.23
N SER A 67 10.74 -5.81 4.31
CA SER A 67 10.40 -4.81 3.30
C SER A 67 9.88 -3.53 3.95
N LEU A 68 9.03 -3.68 4.96
CA LEU A 68 8.47 -2.54 5.69
C LEU A 68 9.56 -1.74 6.40
N GLU A 69 10.52 -2.39 7.02
CA GLU A 69 11.68 -1.72 7.63
C GLU A 69 12.47 -0.91 6.59
N GLY A 70 12.71 -1.48 5.42
CA GLY A 70 13.39 -0.80 4.34
C GLY A 70 12.61 0.40 3.82
N LEU A 71 11.30 0.27 3.66
CA LEU A 71 10.44 1.36 3.23
C LEU A 71 10.41 2.49 4.25
N ASN A 72 10.32 2.16 5.54
CA ASN A 72 10.34 3.16 6.61
C ASN A 72 11.69 3.89 6.67
N ALA A 73 12.79 3.20 6.44
CA ALA A 73 14.10 3.82 6.37
C ALA A 73 14.21 4.79 5.19
N ALA A 74 13.53 4.51 4.09
CA ALA A 74 13.56 5.32 2.86
C ALA A 74 12.50 6.42 2.82
N LYS A 75 11.63 6.53 3.82
CA LYS A 75 10.44 7.40 3.72
C LYS A 75 10.78 8.88 3.54
N ASN A 76 11.85 9.38 4.14
CA ASN A 76 12.25 10.78 3.95
C ASN A 76 12.73 11.06 2.53
N TYR A 77 13.45 10.11 1.94
CA TYR A 77 13.83 10.17 0.55
C TYR A 77 12.60 10.20 -0.36
N VAL A 78 11.64 9.31 -0.12
CA VAL A 78 10.41 9.25 -0.89
C VAL A 78 9.63 10.56 -0.78
N ARG A 79 9.50 11.10 0.44
CA ARG A 79 8.83 12.40 0.65
C ARG A 79 9.50 13.53 -0.12
N HIS A 80 10.82 13.57 -0.10
CA HIS A 80 11.59 14.57 -0.84
C HIS A 80 11.32 14.48 -2.35
N GLU A 81 11.36 13.26 -2.89
CA GLU A 81 11.08 13.02 -4.30
C GLU A 81 9.65 13.39 -4.68
N LEU A 82 8.67 13.06 -3.82
CA LEU A 82 7.29 13.45 -4.05
C LEU A 82 7.13 14.97 -4.09
N ALA A 83 7.78 15.68 -3.17
CA ALA A 83 7.73 17.13 -3.13
C ALA A 83 8.25 17.75 -4.44
N GLU A 84 9.34 17.22 -4.95
CA GLU A 84 9.94 17.70 -6.20
C GLU A 84 9.11 17.36 -7.42
N ARG A 85 8.70 16.09 -7.54
CA ARG A 85 7.99 15.59 -8.72
C ARG A 85 6.58 16.14 -8.85
N LEU A 86 5.88 16.29 -7.74
CA LEU A 86 4.50 16.78 -7.70
C LEU A 86 4.42 18.25 -7.29
N ARG A 87 5.55 18.91 -7.10
CA ARG A 87 5.63 20.34 -6.71
C ARG A 87 4.82 20.64 -5.45
N LEU A 88 4.99 19.79 -4.44
CA LEU A 88 4.30 19.96 -3.18
C LEU A 88 5.14 20.79 -2.21
N ARG A 89 4.56 21.83 -1.64
CA ARG A 89 5.23 22.65 -0.61
C ARG A 89 5.42 21.86 0.67
N ARG A 90 4.41 21.05 1.03
CA ARG A 90 4.41 20.22 2.24
C ARG A 90 3.97 18.82 1.84
N PRO A 91 4.93 17.94 1.54
CA PRO A 91 4.57 16.55 1.26
C PRO A 91 3.99 15.91 2.51
N PRO A 92 3.00 15.03 2.38
CA PRO A 92 2.41 14.39 3.54
C PRO A 92 3.41 13.48 4.23
N GLU A 93 3.25 13.31 5.53
CA GLU A 93 3.98 12.28 6.25
C GLU A 93 3.48 10.91 5.80
N LEU A 94 4.41 9.99 5.51
CA LEU A 94 4.07 8.68 4.96
C LEU A 94 4.11 7.60 6.02
N PHE A 95 3.06 6.77 6.03
CA PHE A 95 2.98 5.59 6.90
C PHE A 95 2.78 4.37 6.02
N PHE A 96 3.82 3.57 5.87
CA PHE A 96 3.75 2.34 5.09
C PHE A 96 3.10 1.23 5.91
N GLN A 97 2.19 0.53 5.29
CA GLN A 97 1.47 -0.57 5.92
C GLN A 97 1.26 -1.67 4.90
N VAL A 98 1.46 -2.92 5.32
CA VAL A 98 1.24 -4.07 4.44
C VAL A 98 -0.26 -4.28 4.27
N ASP A 99 -0.70 -4.37 3.02
CA ASP A 99 -2.08 -4.69 2.68
C ASP A 99 -2.27 -6.20 2.74
N ARG A 100 -3.04 -6.66 3.70
CA ARG A 100 -3.31 -8.09 3.91
C ARG A 100 -4.65 -8.56 3.36
N SER A 101 -5.38 -7.67 2.68
CA SER A 101 -6.70 -8.01 2.13
C SER A 101 -6.63 -9.17 1.15
N HIS A 102 -5.58 -9.21 0.34
CA HIS A 102 -5.35 -10.28 -0.63
C HIS A 102 -5.15 -11.65 0.04
N LYS A 103 -4.41 -11.70 1.14
CA LYS A 103 -4.22 -12.94 1.92
C LYS A 103 -5.52 -13.38 2.57
N MET A 104 -6.34 -12.46 3.05
CA MET A 104 -7.64 -12.78 3.63
C MET A 104 -8.60 -13.34 2.59
N GLU A 105 -8.62 -12.78 1.38
CA GLU A 105 -9.40 -13.31 0.27
C GLU A 105 -9.03 -14.76 -0.05
N GLY A 106 -7.73 -15.06 -0.12
CA GLY A 106 -7.25 -16.42 -0.33
C GLY A 106 -7.69 -17.38 0.77
N ARG A 107 -7.64 -16.94 2.03
CA ARG A 107 -8.12 -17.77 3.16
C ARG A 107 -9.61 -18.02 3.08
N VAL A 108 -10.39 -17.02 2.73
CA VAL A 108 -11.85 -17.16 2.56
C VAL A 108 -12.15 -18.17 1.45
N GLU A 109 -11.47 -18.07 0.32
CA GLU A 109 -11.63 -18.99 -0.79
C GLU A 109 -11.28 -20.44 -0.39
N GLU A 110 -10.18 -20.63 0.33
CA GLU A 110 -9.80 -21.96 0.84
C GLU A 110 -10.87 -22.54 1.78
N LEU A 111 -11.40 -21.73 2.68
CA LEU A 111 -12.44 -22.17 3.60
C LEU A 111 -13.73 -22.52 2.87
N LEU A 112 -14.09 -21.75 1.84
CA LEU A 112 -15.27 -22.06 1.01
C LEU A 112 -15.08 -23.37 0.24
N GLU A 113 -13.90 -23.62 -0.31
CA GLU A 113 -13.60 -24.87 -0.99
C GLU A 113 -13.68 -26.08 -0.05
N ARG A 114 -13.15 -25.94 1.17
CA ARG A 114 -13.26 -27.00 2.19
C ARG A 114 -14.71 -27.27 2.57
N ALA A 115 -15.52 -26.24 2.72
CA ALA A 115 -16.94 -26.35 3.01
C ALA A 115 -17.69 -27.06 1.89
N LYS A 116 -17.40 -26.72 0.64
CA LYS A 116 -17.99 -27.40 -0.54
C LYS A 116 -17.63 -28.88 -0.59
N LYS A 117 -16.38 -29.24 -0.32
CA LYS A 117 -15.94 -30.65 -0.28
C LYS A 117 -16.65 -31.43 0.81
N ARG A 118 -16.85 -30.85 2.00
CA ARG A 118 -17.61 -31.49 3.08
C ARG A 118 -19.06 -31.74 2.69
N SER A 119 -19.70 -30.76 2.06
CA SER A 119 -21.08 -30.89 1.57
C SER A 119 -21.22 -31.99 0.54
N ARG A 120 -20.28 -32.12 -0.40
CA ARG A 120 -20.27 -33.18 -1.41
C ARG A 120 -20.13 -34.56 -0.77
N LYS A 121 -19.26 -34.72 0.22
CA LYS A 121 -19.09 -35.99 0.92
C LYS A 121 -20.33 -36.40 1.71
N LYS A 122 -21.06 -35.46 2.26
CA LYS A 122 -22.32 -35.73 2.99
C LYS A 122 -23.49 -36.09 2.04
N ALA A 123 -23.44 -35.59 0.79
CA ALA A 123 -24.45 -35.85 -0.22
C ALA A 123 -24.28 -37.21 -0.90
N GLU A 124 -23.12 -37.83 -0.81
CA GLU A 124 -22.85 -39.17 -1.30
C GLU A 124 -23.26 -40.20 -0.23
#